data_edb9a64e89b34521b78d4bbd9c61a135
#
_entry.id   edb9a64e89b34521b78d4bbd9c61a135
#
_cell.length_a   1.000
_cell.length_b   1.000
_cell.length_c   1.000
_cell.angle_alpha   90.00
_cell.angle_beta   90.00
_cell.angle_gamma   90.00
#
_symmetry.space_group_name_H-M   'P 1'
#
loop_
_entity.id
_entity.type
_entity.pdbx_description
1 polymer ?
#
loop_
_entity_poly.entity_id
_entity_poly.type
_entity_poly.pdbx_seq_one_letter_code
_entity_poly.pdbx_strand_id
1 'polypeptide(L)'
;EDYECHELFESETICICAPTHPLAGKTVDFKELNPYRLIFREEGSKSYFNLRSILHGYNQDIHNFASFVEVGTINTIHNLVIENVGLSFVYKFVVQKKLDLGVMSQIFINDFKSKNFINYVWMKNSFFAEKNREFLDICKHYLSSLGDLNL
;
A
#
# COMPACT_ATOMS: atom_id res chain seq x y z
N GLU A 1 5.52 22.47 -11.11
CA GLU A 1 6.90 22.39 -11.64
C GLU A 1 7.93 23.06 -10.72
N ASP A 2 7.55 23.37 -9.49
CA ASP A 2 8.42 24.02 -8.50
C ASP A 2 9.14 23.03 -7.60
N TYR A 3 9.02 21.73 -7.91
CA TYR A 3 9.60 20.63 -7.12
C TYR A 3 10.63 19.85 -7.92
N GLU A 4 11.71 19.43 -7.25
CA GLU A 4 12.56 18.32 -7.68
C GLU A 4 11.95 17.02 -7.15
N CYS A 5 11.84 16.02 -8.02
CA CYS A 5 11.24 14.72 -7.69
C CYS A 5 12.22 13.62 -8.10
N HIS A 6 12.61 12.78 -7.14
CA HIS A 6 13.56 11.70 -7.33
C HIS A 6 12.95 10.38 -6.88
N GLU A 7 12.90 9.43 -7.80
CA GLU A 7 12.44 8.08 -7.50
C GLU A 7 13.40 7.36 -6.57
N LEU A 8 12.89 6.77 -5.51
CA LEU A 8 13.64 5.97 -4.54
C LEU A 8 13.53 4.48 -4.86
N PHE A 9 12.31 3.96 -4.93
CA PHE A 9 12.06 2.57 -5.27
C PHE A 9 10.63 2.35 -5.78
N GLU A 10 10.44 1.26 -6.51
CA GLU A 10 9.12 0.79 -6.92
C GLU A 10 8.51 -0.09 -5.83
N SER A 11 7.22 0.05 -5.57
CA SER A 11 6.45 -0.84 -4.73
C SER A 11 5.11 -1.16 -5.37
N GLU A 12 4.54 -2.28 -5.03
CA GLU A 12 3.19 -2.67 -5.45
C GLU A 12 2.17 -2.42 -4.33
N THR A 13 0.92 -2.20 -4.71
CA THR A 13 -0.22 -2.31 -3.79
C THR A 13 -0.71 -3.74 -3.80
N ILE A 14 -0.95 -4.30 -2.63
CA ILE A 14 -1.48 -5.67 -2.45
C ILE A 14 -2.74 -5.65 -1.59
N CYS A 15 -3.57 -6.67 -1.75
CA CYS A 15 -4.70 -6.92 -0.85
C CYS A 15 -4.24 -7.78 0.32
N ILE A 16 -4.53 -7.36 1.54
CA ILE A 16 -4.16 -8.05 2.79
C ILE A 16 -5.37 -8.42 3.62
N CYS A 17 -5.23 -9.52 4.38
CA CYS A 17 -6.23 -10.00 5.33
C CYS A 17 -5.54 -10.70 6.52
N ALA A 18 -6.32 -11.11 7.51
CA ALA A 18 -5.83 -12.01 8.57
C ALA A 18 -5.47 -13.39 7.99
N PRO A 19 -4.53 -14.13 8.60
CA PRO A 19 -4.20 -15.51 8.18
C PRO A 19 -5.40 -16.46 8.28
N THR A 20 -6.35 -16.18 9.16
CA THR A 20 -7.59 -16.95 9.35
C THR A 20 -8.72 -16.59 8.40
N HIS A 21 -8.52 -15.57 7.56
CA HIS A 21 -9.52 -15.12 6.60
C HIS A 21 -9.77 -16.20 5.53
N PRO A 22 -11.05 -16.41 5.08
CA PRO A 22 -11.36 -17.45 4.07
C PRO A 22 -10.59 -17.33 2.75
N LEU A 23 -10.13 -16.14 2.38
CA LEU A 23 -9.36 -15.88 1.16
C LEU A 23 -7.85 -15.78 1.37
N ALA A 24 -7.35 -16.01 2.59
CA ALA A 24 -5.93 -15.93 2.91
C ALA A 24 -5.09 -16.84 2.00
N GLY A 25 -4.08 -16.27 1.32
CA GLY A 25 -3.18 -16.99 0.41
C GLY A 25 -3.81 -17.48 -0.90
N LYS A 26 -5.09 -17.20 -1.14
CA LYS A 26 -5.78 -17.64 -2.36
C LYS A 26 -5.66 -16.62 -3.49
N THR A 27 -5.77 -17.10 -4.71
CA THR A 27 -5.95 -16.29 -5.92
C THR A 27 -7.44 -16.27 -6.26
N VAL A 28 -8.02 -15.08 -6.37
CA VAL A 28 -9.47 -14.86 -6.56
C VAL A 28 -9.73 -13.81 -7.63
N ASP A 29 -10.94 -13.74 -8.12
CA ASP A 29 -11.38 -12.61 -8.93
C ASP A 29 -11.73 -11.42 -8.03
N PHE A 30 -11.58 -10.21 -8.55
CA PHE A 30 -11.80 -8.99 -7.76
C PHE A 30 -13.18 -8.96 -7.07
N LYS A 31 -14.22 -9.45 -7.76
CA LYS A 31 -15.60 -9.48 -7.24
C LYS A 31 -15.79 -10.42 -6.04
N GLU A 32 -14.90 -11.38 -5.84
CA GLU A 32 -14.95 -12.29 -4.70
C GLU A 32 -14.56 -11.59 -3.39
N LEU A 33 -14.00 -10.36 -3.46
CA LEU A 33 -13.74 -9.52 -2.30
C LEU A 33 -15.01 -8.81 -1.80
N ASN A 34 -16.01 -8.62 -2.65
CA ASN A 34 -17.20 -7.83 -2.36
C ASN A 34 -18.02 -8.32 -1.15
N PRO A 35 -18.11 -9.64 -0.83
CA PRO A 35 -18.79 -10.11 0.38
C PRO A 35 -18.13 -9.71 1.70
N TYR A 36 -16.91 -9.17 1.66
CA TYR A 36 -16.14 -8.85 2.86
C TYR A 36 -16.13 -7.35 3.14
N ARG A 37 -15.69 -7.00 4.36
CA ARG A 37 -15.52 -5.60 4.78
C ARG A 37 -14.21 -5.04 4.25
N LEU A 38 -14.29 -3.86 3.62
CA LEU A 38 -13.12 -3.10 3.18
C LEU A 38 -12.70 -2.10 4.27
N ILE A 39 -11.41 -2.08 4.61
CA ILE A 39 -10.81 -1.12 5.56
C ILE A 39 -9.86 -0.22 4.77
N PHE A 40 -9.99 1.09 4.89
CA PHE A 40 -9.17 2.03 4.13
C PHE A 40 -8.91 3.34 4.87
N ARG A 41 -7.96 4.12 4.34
CA ARG A 41 -7.61 5.44 4.87
C ARG A 41 -8.67 6.47 4.50
N GLU A 42 -8.80 7.46 5.37
CA GLU A 42 -9.69 8.61 5.20
C GLU A 42 -9.52 9.31 3.85
N GLU A 43 -10.59 9.92 3.38
CA GLU A 43 -10.59 10.79 2.21
C GLU A 43 -9.54 11.91 2.36
N GLY A 44 -8.84 12.23 1.25
CA GLY A 44 -7.73 13.18 1.25
C GLY A 44 -6.35 12.53 1.43
N SER A 45 -6.27 11.29 1.92
CA SER A 45 -4.99 10.56 1.96
C SER A 45 -4.59 10.04 0.57
N LYS A 46 -3.27 9.99 0.30
CA LYS A 46 -2.76 9.38 -0.95
C LYS A 46 -3.21 7.93 -1.11
N SER A 47 -3.30 7.18 0.00
CA SER A 47 -3.76 5.78 0.00
C SER A 47 -5.22 5.66 -0.43
N TYR A 48 -6.08 6.59 -0.04
CA TYR A 48 -7.47 6.64 -0.49
C TYR A 48 -7.57 6.86 -2.00
N PHE A 49 -6.84 7.84 -2.53
CA PHE A 49 -6.83 8.10 -3.98
C PHE A 49 -6.30 6.91 -4.78
N ASN A 50 -5.26 6.25 -4.27
CA ASN A 50 -4.73 5.04 -4.89
C ASN A 50 -5.77 3.91 -4.90
N LEU A 51 -6.43 3.66 -3.78
CA LEU A 51 -7.52 2.68 -3.68
C LEU A 51 -8.64 2.99 -4.68
N ARG A 52 -9.12 4.24 -4.74
CA ARG A 52 -10.17 4.65 -5.68
C ARG A 52 -9.76 4.40 -7.13
N SER A 53 -8.52 4.70 -7.48
CA SER A 53 -7.98 4.45 -8.82
C SER A 53 -7.95 2.95 -9.13
N ILE A 54 -7.52 2.12 -8.18
CA ILE A 54 -7.53 0.67 -8.32
C ILE A 54 -8.96 0.17 -8.54
N LEU A 55 -9.89 0.50 -7.66
CA LEU A 55 -11.29 0.06 -7.76
C LEU A 55 -11.89 0.43 -9.11
N HIS A 56 -11.70 1.68 -9.54
CA HIS A 56 -12.20 2.14 -10.83
C HIS A 56 -11.62 1.35 -12.00
N GLY A 57 -10.33 1.02 -11.96
CA GLY A 57 -9.67 0.20 -12.99
C GLY A 57 -10.26 -1.20 -13.15
N TYR A 58 -10.90 -1.73 -12.10
CA TYR A 58 -11.59 -3.02 -12.09
C TYR A 58 -13.13 -2.91 -12.17
N ASN A 59 -13.65 -1.74 -12.54
CA ASN A 59 -15.09 -1.44 -12.57
C ASN A 59 -15.76 -1.73 -11.20
N GLN A 60 -15.07 -1.38 -10.11
CA GLN A 60 -15.52 -1.53 -8.74
C GLN A 60 -15.61 -0.17 -8.04
N ASP A 61 -16.35 -0.14 -6.96
CA ASP A 61 -16.44 0.99 -6.05
C ASP A 61 -16.43 0.50 -4.59
N ILE A 62 -16.17 1.38 -3.64
CA ILE A 62 -16.21 1.09 -2.20
C ILE A 62 -17.57 0.50 -1.80
N HIS A 63 -18.64 0.99 -2.40
CA HIS A 63 -20.02 0.53 -2.13
C HIS A 63 -20.35 -0.86 -2.71
N ASN A 64 -19.49 -1.47 -3.50
CA ASN A 64 -19.64 -2.85 -3.92
C ASN A 64 -19.31 -3.85 -2.79
N PHE A 65 -18.55 -3.42 -1.79
CA PHE A 65 -18.22 -4.25 -0.63
C PHE A 65 -19.40 -4.34 0.35
N ALA A 66 -19.53 -5.47 1.04
CA ALA A 66 -20.62 -5.71 1.99
C ALA A 66 -20.69 -4.63 3.10
N SER A 67 -19.55 -4.11 3.48
CA SER A 67 -19.43 -2.94 4.38
C SER A 67 -18.01 -2.36 4.26
N PHE A 68 -17.82 -1.16 4.84
CA PHE A 68 -16.49 -0.54 4.87
C PHE A 68 -16.25 0.22 6.16
N VAL A 69 -14.97 0.42 6.48
CA VAL A 69 -14.50 1.22 7.62
C VAL A 69 -13.41 2.16 7.14
N GLU A 70 -13.63 3.45 7.38
CA GLU A 70 -12.66 4.50 7.14
C GLU A 70 -11.89 4.80 8.42
N VAL A 71 -10.56 4.90 8.34
CA VAL A 71 -9.69 5.13 9.49
C VAL A 71 -8.58 6.15 9.20
N GLY A 72 -8.14 6.87 10.23
CA GLY A 72 -7.17 7.96 10.11
C GLY A 72 -5.70 7.50 10.08
N THR A 73 -5.35 6.24 10.36
CA THR A 73 -3.96 5.80 10.40
C THR A 73 -3.75 4.41 9.78
N ILE A 74 -2.56 4.20 9.21
CA ILE A 74 -2.17 2.89 8.66
C ILE A 74 -2.04 1.83 9.77
N ASN A 75 -1.63 2.22 10.97
CA ASN A 75 -1.53 1.30 12.10
C ASN A 75 -2.89 0.78 12.53
N THR A 76 -3.94 1.61 12.47
CA THR A 76 -5.31 1.17 12.72
C THR A 76 -5.77 0.16 11.68
N ILE A 77 -5.45 0.37 10.39
CA ILE A 77 -5.71 -0.64 9.34
C ILE A 77 -5.05 -1.96 9.71
N HIS A 78 -3.76 -1.93 10.04
CA HIS A 78 -3.01 -3.15 10.37
C HIS A 78 -3.65 -3.92 11.53
N ASN A 79 -4.00 -3.24 12.61
CA ASN A 79 -4.62 -3.89 13.77
C ASN A 79 -5.98 -4.50 13.42
N LEU A 80 -6.84 -3.77 12.71
CA LEU A 80 -8.15 -4.28 12.30
C LEU A 80 -8.04 -5.48 11.34
N VAL A 81 -7.06 -5.47 10.44
CA VAL A 81 -6.80 -6.62 9.55
C VAL A 81 -6.31 -7.82 10.34
N ILE A 82 -5.37 -7.66 11.27
CA ILE A 82 -4.86 -8.75 12.13
C ILE A 82 -6.00 -9.37 12.94
N GLU A 83 -6.90 -8.56 13.47
CA GLU A 83 -8.08 -8.99 14.22
C GLU A 83 -9.22 -9.55 13.33
N ASN A 84 -8.95 -9.76 12.03
CA ASN A 84 -9.89 -10.31 11.06
C ASN A 84 -11.21 -9.51 10.92
N VAL A 85 -11.14 -8.19 11.11
CA VAL A 85 -12.29 -7.30 10.95
C VAL A 85 -12.64 -7.10 9.47
N GLY A 86 -11.66 -7.23 8.58
CA GLY A 86 -11.84 -7.08 7.15
C GLY A 86 -10.53 -7.17 6.37
N LEU A 87 -10.57 -6.81 5.10
CA LEU A 87 -9.42 -6.76 4.21
C LEU A 87 -9.05 -5.31 3.86
N SER A 88 -7.82 -5.08 3.38
CA SER A 88 -7.35 -3.76 2.97
C SER A 88 -6.39 -3.83 1.80
N PHE A 89 -6.27 -2.73 1.06
CA PHE A 89 -5.26 -2.52 0.03
C PHE A 89 -4.17 -1.59 0.57
N VAL A 90 -2.93 -2.08 0.61
CA VAL A 90 -1.78 -1.37 1.17
C VAL A 90 -0.54 -1.55 0.31
N TYR A 91 0.44 -0.65 0.44
CA TYR A 91 1.74 -0.86 -0.17
C TYR A 91 2.46 -2.04 0.48
N LYS A 92 2.95 -2.97 -0.33
CA LYS A 92 3.59 -4.21 0.12
C LYS A 92 4.73 -3.97 1.09
N PHE A 93 5.61 -3.00 0.79
CA PHE A 93 6.76 -2.71 1.64
C PHE A 93 6.39 -2.33 3.08
N VAL A 94 5.20 -1.77 3.31
CA VAL A 94 4.73 -1.37 4.65
C VAL A 94 4.34 -2.58 5.52
N VAL A 95 3.97 -3.69 4.89
CA VAL A 95 3.48 -4.89 5.56
C VAL A 95 4.38 -6.11 5.37
N GLN A 96 5.45 -6.02 4.57
CA GLN A 96 6.30 -7.17 4.23
C GLN A 96 6.74 -7.95 5.48
N LYS A 97 7.25 -7.27 6.50
CA LYS A 97 7.64 -7.92 7.76
C LYS A 97 6.49 -8.67 8.46
N LYS A 98 5.26 -8.17 8.34
CA LYS A 98 4.08 -8.81 8.94
C LYS A 98 3.62 -10.02 8.14
N LEU A 99 3.80 -10.00 6.82
CA LEU A 99 3.60 -11.16 5.95
C LEU A 99 4.62 -12.25 6.26
N ASP A 100 5.91 -11.90 6.37
CA ASP A 100 7.00 -12.84 6.66
C ASP A 100 6.83 -13.50 8.04
N LEU A 101 6.29 -12.77 9.02
CA LEU A 101 5.96 -13.29 10.35
C LEU A 101 4.65 -14.08 10.38
N GLY A 102 3.90 -14.16 9.28
CA GLY A 102 2.64 -14.87 9.20
C GLY A 102 1.50 -14.27 10.03
N VAL A 103 1.63 -13.01 10.50
CA VAL A 103 0.56 -12.31 11.24
C VAL A 103 -0.44 -11.62 10.33
N MET A 104 -0.11 -11.52 9.04
CA MET A 104 -0.99 -11.13 7.95
C MET A 104 -0.83 -12.10 6.79
N SER A 105 -1.81 -12.14 5.90
CA SER A 105 -1.77 -12.91 4.66
C SER A 105 -2.14 -12.03 3.48
N GLN A 106 -1.58 -12.31 2.31
CA GLN A 106 -1.95 -11.67 1.05
C GLN A 106 -3.11 -12.44 0.41
N ILE A 107 -4.03 -11.71 -0.20
CA ILE A 107 -5.00 -12.24 -1.16
C ILE A 107 -4.46 -11.86 -2.54
N PHE A 108 -4.25 -12.85 -3.39
CA PHE A 108 -3.85 -12.63 -4.78
C PHE A 108 -5.10 -12.42 -5.64
N ILE A 109 -5.06 -11.45 -6.54
CA ILE A 109 -6.20 -11.11 -7.39
C ILE A 109 -5.79 -11.34 -8.84
N ASN A 110 -6.64 -12.06 -9.59
CA ASN A 110 -6.40 -12.35 -11.00
C ASN A 110 -6.20 -11.04 -11.78
N ASP A 111 -5.17 -11.02 -12.64
CA ASP A 111 -4.79 -9.87 -13.49
C ASP A 111 -4.53 -8.56 -12.73
N PHE A 112 -4.41 -8.61 -11.39
CA PHE A 112 -4.15 -7.42 -10.58
C PHE A 112 -2.69 -6.99 -10.69
N LYS A 113 -2.50 -5.75 -11.15
CA LYS A 113 -1.18 -5.11 -11.22
C LYS A 113 -1.32 -3.69 -10.71
N SER A 114 -0.55 -3.36 -9.69
CA SER A 114 -0.49 -2.00 -9.16
C SER A 114 0.95 -1.65 -8.80
N LYS A 115 1.59 -0.88 -9.67
CA LYS A 115 2.95 -0.38 -9.47
C LYS A 115 2.88 1.05 -8.97
N ASN A 116 3.64 1.34 -7.96
CA ASN A 116 3.74 2.66 -7.36
C ASN A 116 5.21 3.01 -7.17
N PHE A 117 5.56 4.27 -7.40
CA PHE A 117 6.89 4.77 -7.14
C PHE A 117 6.88 5.60 -5.86
N ILE A 118 7.80 5.29 -4.97
CA ILE A 118 8.07 6.08 -3.78
C ILE A 118 9.14 7.10 -4.15
N ASN A 119 8.80 8.36 -3.97
CA ASN A 119 9.63 9.47 -4.40
C ASN A 119 10.06 10.31 -3.21
N TYR A 120 11.27 10.82 -3.28
CA TYR A 120 11.74 11.91 -2.44
C TYR A 120 11.56 13.24 -3.19
N VAL A 121 10.90 14.21 -2.57
CA VAL A 121 10.49 15.45 -3.24
C VAL A 121 10.82 16.65 -2.37
N TRP A 122 11.39 17.72 -2.99
CA TRP A 122 11.61 19.00 -2.32
C TRP A 122 11.41 20.16 -3.30
N MET A 123 11.27 21.38 -2.77
CA MET A 123 11.14 22.60 -3.57
C MET A 123 12.47 22.93 -4.25
N LYS A 124 12.47 23.17 -5.57
CA LYS A 124 13.67 23.47 -6.38
C LYS A 124 14.55 24.58 -5.80
N ASN A 125 13.94 25.63 -5.27
CA ASN A 125 14.62 26.78 -4.72
C ASN A 125 14.74 26.74 -3.19
N SER A 126 14.72 25.54 -2.60
CA SER A 126 14.88 25.38 -1.16
C SER A 126 16.28 25.79 -0.73
N PHE A 127 16.37 26.58 0.36
CA PHE A 127 17.64 26.87 1.02
C PHE A 127 18.41 25.60 1.43
N PHE A 128 17.70 24.49 1.58
CA PHE A 128 18.24 23.16 1.95
C PHE A 128 18.45 22.23 0.76
N ALA A 129 18.44 22.71 -0.48
CA ALA A 129 18.52 21.86 -1.67
C ALA A 129 19.78 20.95 -1.66
N GLU A 130 20.93 21.46 -1.22
CA GLU A 130 22.18 20.69 -1.12
C GLU A 130 22.06 19.58 -0.07
N LYS A 131 21.53 19.87 1.12
CA LYS A 131 21.27 18.88 2.17
C LYS A 131 20.24 17.84 1.74
N ASN A 132 19.25 18.23 0.95
CA ASN A 132 18.27 17.29 0.41
C ASN A 132 18.92 16.32 -0.58
N ARG A 133 19.91 16.75 -1.38
CA ARG A 133 20.67 15.85 -2.26
C ARG A 133 21.53 14.87 -1.48
N GLU A 134 22.25 15.36 -0.47
CA GLU A 134 23.03 14.48 0.43
C GLU A 134 22.13 13.42 1.09
N PHE A 135 20.96 13.83 1.58
CA PHE A 135 20.01 12.91 2.19
C PHE A 135 19.43 11.91 1.18
N LEU A 136 19.14 12.36 -0.05
CA LEU A 136 18.73 11.48 -1.14
C LEU A 136 19.77 10.39 -1.41
N ASP A 137 21.05 10.76 -1.45
CA ASP A 137 22.15 9.81 -1.68
C ASP A 137 22.27 8.78 -0.56
N ILE A 138 22.09 9.23 0.70
CA ILE A 138 22.04 8.34 1.87
C ILE A 138 20.85 7.35 1.73
N CYS A 139 19.65 7.85 1.37
CA CYS A 139 18.47 7.01 1.16
C CYS A 139 18.71 5.97 0.07
N LYS A 140 19.27 6.37 -1.09
CA LYS A 140 19.56 5.47 -2.20
C LYS A 140 20.59 4.42 -1.82
N HIS A 141 21.66 4.83 -1.11
CA HIS A 141 22.67 3.90 -0.63
C HIS A 141 22.08 2.87 0.34
N TYR A 142 21.26 3.32 1.29
CA TYR A 142 20.59 2.43 2.24
C TYR A 142 19.65 1.46 1.53
N LEU A 143 18.83 1.94 0.60
CA LEU A 143 17.90 1.11 -0.17
C LEU A 143 18.62 0.09 -1.05
N SER A 144 19.77 0.46 -1.65
CA SER A 144 20.58 -0.49 -2.41
C SER A 144 21.21 -1.57 -1.52
N SER A 145 21.53 -1.25 -0.27
CA SER A 145 21.99 -2.25 0.71
C SER A 145 20.90 -3.19 1.21
N LEU A 146 19.61 -2.78 1.08
CA LEU A 146 18.44 -3.62 1.34
C LEU A 146 17.99 -4.43 0.11
N GLY A 147 18.52 -4.13 -1.07
CA GLY A 147 18.15 -4.77 -2.34
C GLY A 147 18.39 -6.27 -2.41
N ASP A 148 19.15 -6.84 -1.47
CA ASP A 148 19.25 -8.29 -1.25
C ASP A 148 18.12 -8.83 -0.34
N LEU A 149 17.33 -7.95 0.23
CA LEU A 149 16.11 -8.25 0.97
C LEU A 149 14.92 -7.90 0.05
N ASN A 150 14.44 -8.84 -0.75
CA ASN A 150 13.26 -8.71 -1.62
C ASN A 150 12.22 -7.71 -1.07
N LEU A 151 12.38 -6.42 -1.42
CA LEU A 151 11.39 -5.37 -1.19
C LEU A 151 10.27 -5.49 -2.24
#